data_98d6406931bde8f7549efae140d2d813
#
_entry.id   98d6406931bde8f7549efae140d2d813
#
_cell.length_a   1.000
_cell.length_b   1.000
_cell.length_c   1.000
_cell.angle_alpha   90.00
_cell.angle_beta   90.00
_cell.angle_gamma   90.00
#
_symmetry.space_group_name_H-M   'P 1'
#
loop_
_entity.id
_entity.type
_entity.pdbx_description
1 polymer ?
#
loop_
_entity_poly.entity_id
_entity_poly.type
_entity_poly.pdbx_seq_one_letter_code
_entity_poly.pdbx_strand_id
1 'polypeptide(L)'
;MTNFSDLTNNNNNLNVPSTTLLNTIHVERGIIPANLCDFIVQDTEKREWKPHTWYNSVQDTYGSEETKELDVQPSTPELQQLLTPIIIQAGAAYNSKYTWLKSERTQQIMNKFTGVRFNRYQPGQIMRQHIDHIHSIFDGKEKGIPVLSFILNFNDDYEGADLFFWDNTTFKLGKGDIIMWPSNFLYPHGVTEAISGKRYSGVTWAW
;
A
#
# COMPACT_ATOMS: atom_id res chain seq x y z
N MET A 1 38.07 3.76 5.29
CA MET A 1 36.64 3.42 5.07
C MET A 1 36.11 3.01 6.44
N THR A 2 35.34 3.87 7.08
CA THR A 2 34.68 3.57 8.37
C THR A 2 33.57 2.54 8.08
N ASN A 3 33.63 1.39 8.73
CA ASN A 3 32.61 0.35 8.59
C ASN A 3 31.29 0.86 9.19
N PHE A 4 30.19 0.61 8.51
CA PHE A 4 28.83 0.95 8.98
C PHE A 4 28.50 0.34 10.36
N SER A 5 29.16 -0.76 10.72
CA SER A 5 29.06 -1.43 12.03
C SER A 5 29.61 -0.60 13.20
N ASP A 6 30.52 0.37 12.93
CA ASP A 6 31.12 1.18 13.99
C ASP A 6 30.21 2.32 14.48
N LEU A 7 29.12 2.57 13.74
CA LEU A 7 28.13 3.62 14.08
C LEU A 7 27.00 3.13 14.99
N THR A 8 26.92 1.82 15.24
CA THR A 8 25.78 1.21 15.96
C THR A 8 26.02 1.07 17.46
N ASN A 9 27.21 1.44 18.00
CA ASN A 9 27.55 1.28 19.41
C ASN A 9 27.27 2.50 20.31
N ASN A 10 26.65 3.54 19.82
CA ASN A 10 26.07 4.56 20.67
C ASN A 10 24.60 4.21 20.95
N ASN A 11 24.34 3.61 22.10
CA ASN A 11 23.01 3.42 22.70
C ASN A 11 22.34 4.77 23.06
N ASN A 12 22.39 5.72 22.20
CA ASN A 12 21.42 6.78 22.16
C ASN A 12 20.21 6.20 21.41
N ASN A 13 19.26 5.67 22.18
CA ASN A 13 17.88 5.53 21.75
C ASN A 13 17.45 6.90 21.20
N LEU A 14 17.74 7.15 19.95
CA LEU A 14 17.00 8.11 19.17
C LEU A 14 15.60 7.49 19.06
N ASN A 15 14.81 7.67 20.13
CA ASN A 15 13.37 7.65 20.03
C ASN A 15 13.01 8.76 19.04
N VAL A 16 13.18 8.49 17.74
CA VAL A 16 12.44 9.24 16.73
C VAL A 16 11.00 9.02 17.15
N PRO A 17 10.29 10.08 17.57
CA PRO A 17 8.96 9.88 18.09
C PRO A 17 8.18 9.17 17.00
N SER A 18 7.73 7.94 17.25
CA SER A 18 6.85 7.18 16.35
C SER A 18 5.62 8.00 15.96
N THR A 19 5.23 8.93 16.84
CA THR A 19 4.19 9.94 16.60
C THR A 19 4.46 10.83 15.38
N THR A 20 5.70 11.16 15.04
CA THR A 20 6.01 12.04 13.90
C THR A 20 5.79 11.30 12.57
N LEU A 21 6.27 10.07 12.46
CA LEU A 21 6.05 9.24 11.26
C LEU A 21 4.56 8.86 11.14
N LEU A 22 3.92 8.52 12.26
CA LEU A 22 2.50 8.19 12.30
C LEU A 22 1.63 9.35 11.77
N ASN A 23 1.99 10.60 12.05
CA ASN A 23 1.27 11.77 11.58
C ASN A 23 1.31 11.96 10.06
N THR A 24 2.22 11.27 9.36
CA THR A 24 2.29 11.30 7.89
C THR A 24 1.51 10.16 7.24
N ILE A 25 0.94 9.24 8.02
CA ILE A 25 -0.05 8.28 7.54
C ILE A 25 -1.42 8.96 7.60
N HIS A 26 -2.17 8.88 6.51
CA HIS A 26 -3.46 9.56 6.40
C HIS A 26 -4.54 8.60 5.90
N VAL A 27 -5.73 8.69 6.50
CA VAL A 27 -6.90 7.90 6.11
C VAL A 27 -8.01 8.83 5.69
N GLU A 28 -8.43 8.73 4.43
CA GLU A 28 -9.68 9.30 3.93
C GLU A 28 -10.79 8.27 4.14
N ARG A 29 -11.77 8.62 4.97
CA ARG A 29 -12.86 7.71 5.35
C ARG A 29 -14.01 7.77 4.36
N GLY A 30 -14.44 6.57 3.89
CA GLY A 30 -15.64 6.42 3.05
C GLY A 30 -15.60 7.19 1.73
N ILE A 31 -14.41 7.52 1.22
CA ILE A 31 -14.25 8.31 -0.01
C ILE A 31 -14.67 7.50 -1.26
N ILE A 32 -14.57 6.17 -1.22
CA ILE A 32 -15.06 5.29 -2.28
C ILE A 32 -16.53 4.98 -1.98
N PRO A 33 -17.47 5.31 -2.89
CA PRO A 33 -18.88 5.03 -2.70
C PRO A 33 -19.13 3.52 -2.41
N ALA A 34 -19.98 3.22 -1.45
CA ALA A 34 -20.24 1.84 -1.01
C ALA A 34 -20.72 0.93 -2.15
N ASN A 35 -21.59 1.45 -3.03
CA ASN A 35 -22.06 0.71 -4.21
C ASN A 35 -20.94 0.41 -5.22
N LEU A 36 -19.94 1.28 -5.33
CA LEU A 36 -18.76 1.01 -6.16
C LEU A 36 -17.87 -0.05 -5.51
N CYS A 37 -17.71 -0.03 -4.19
CA CYS A 37 -17.02 -1.09 -3.47
C CYS A 37 -17.67 -2.45 -3.71
N ASP A 38 -19.00 -2.54 -3.57
CA ASP A 38 -19.74 -3.77 -3.83
C ASP A 38 -19.60 -4.26 -5.26
N PHE A 39 -19.67 -3.34 -6.22
CA PHE A 39 -19.48 -3.66 -7.62
C PHE A 39 -18.07 -4.23 -7.87
N ILE A 40 -17.01 -3.61 -7.31
CA ILE A 40 -15.62 -4.05 -7.47
C ILE A 40 -15.44 -5.46 -6.89
N VAL A 41 -15.95 -5.73 -5.68
CA VAL A 41 -15.87 -7.06 -5.06
C VAL A 41 -16.55 -8.10 -5.94
N GLN A 42 -17.77 -7.83 -6.41
CA GLN A 42 -18.53 -8.74 -7.27
C GLN A 42 -17.84 -8.98 -8.63
N ASP A 43 -17.26 -7.94 -9.22
CA ASP A 43 -16.55 -8.05 -10.50
C ASP A 43 -15.25 -8.83 -10.35
N THR A 44 -14.47 -8.54 -9.30
CA THR A 44 -13.19 -9.22 -9.07
C THR A 44 -13.37 -10.72 -8.77
N GLU A 45 -14.46 -11.13 -8.11
CA GLU A 45 -14.75 -12.55 -7.86
C GLU A 45 -15.15 -13.33 -9.12
N LYS A 46 -15.51 -12.67 -10.22
CA LYS A 46 -15.78 -13.31 -11.50
C LYS A 46 -14.53 -13.58 -12.34
N ARG A 47 -13.39 -13.02 -11.90
CA ARG A 47 -12.13 -13.08 -12.62
C ARG A 47 -11.14 -13.99 -11.88
N GLU A 48 -10.10 -14.44 -12.59
CA GLU A 48 -9.05 -15.28 -12.01
C GLU A 48 -8.19 -14.49 -11.01
N TRP A 49 -8.02 -15.05 -9.83
CA TRP A 49 -7.05 -14.61 -8.84
C TRP A 49 -5.78 -15.43 -8.94
N LYS A 50 -4.62 -14.77 -8.83
CA LYS A 50 -3.31 -15.43 -8.84
C LYS A 50 -2.63 -15.24 -7.50
N PRO A 51 -1.87 -16.23 -7.01
CA PRO A 51 -1.05 -16.05 -5.81
C PRO A 51 -0.10 -14.85 -5.98
N HIS A 52 0.08 -14.10 -4.91
CA HIS A 52 1.11 -13.06 -4.88
C HIS A 52 2.50 -13.68 -5.01
N THR A 53 3.40 -13.01 -5.72
CA THR A 53 4.78 -13.44 -5.91
C THR A 53 5.75 -12.33 -5.51
N TRP A 54 6.89 -12.74 -4.95
CA TRP A 54 7.99 -11.86 -4.60
C TRP A 54 9.10 -11.96 -5.65
N TYR A 55 9.73 -10.82 -5.92
CA TYR A 55 10.95 -10.80 -6.71
C TYR A 55 12.14 -11.27 -5.85
N ASN A 56 12.83 -12.29 -6.32
CA ASN A 56 14.07 -12.78 -5.72
C ASN A 56 15.26 -12.23 -6.51
N SER A 57 15.92 -11.20 -5.98
CA SER A 57 17.04 -10.55 -6.63
C SER A 57 18.30 -11.43 -6.78
N VAL A 58 18.42 -12.48 -5.99
CA VAL A 58 19.55 -13.43 -6.08
C VAL A 58 19.38 -14.39 -7.25
N GLN A 59 18.14 -14.80 -7.52
CA GLN A 59 17.80 -15.74 -8.59
C GLN A 59 17.26 -15.04 -9.85
N ASP A 60 17.07 -13.73 -9.81
CA ASP A 60 16.44 -12.93 -10.88
C ASP A 60 15.09 -13.53 -11.33
N THR A 61 14.32 -14.01 -10.36
CA THR A 61 13.03 -14.68 -10.60
C THR A 61 11.95 -14.17 -9.67
N TYR A 62 10.67 -14.37 -10.10
CA TYR A 62 9.51 -14.21 -9.23
C TYR A 62 9.07 -15.59 -8.75
N GLY A 63 8.88 -15.71 -7.44
CA GLY A 63 8.37 -16.94 -6.82
C GLY A 63 7.35 -16.65 -5.75
N SER A 64 6.41 -17.58 -5.55
CA SER A 64 5.61 -17.64 -4.34
C SER A 64 6.44 -18.39 -3.30
N GLU A 65 6.65 -17.78 -2.15
CA GLU A 65 7.19 -18.54 -1.02
C GLU A 65 6.12 -19.49 -0.47
N GLU A 66 6.54 -20.49 0.31
CA GLU A 66 5.64 -21.47 0.94
C GLU A 66 4.63 -20.85 1.94
N THR A 67 4.77 -19.57 2.23
CA THR A 67 3.85 -18.85 3.10
C THR A 67 2.51 -18.58 2.38
N LYS A 68 1.42 -18.72 3.11
CA LYS A 68 0.08 -18.40 2.64
C LYS A 68 -0.08 -16.88 2.46
N GLU A 69 0.41 -16.36 1.39
CA GLU A 69 0.23 -14.95 1.05
C GLU A 69 -1.06 -14.71 0.26
N LEU A 70 -1.44 -13.46 0.16
CA LEU A 70 -2.65 -13.01 -0.51
C LEU A 70 -2.72 -13.43 -1.99
N ASP A 71 -3.91 -13.34 -2.54
CA ASP A 71 -4.14 -13.43 -3.97
C ASP A 71 -4.20 -12.03 -4.60
N VAL A 72 -3.77 -11.92 -5.85
CA VAL A 72 -3.72 -10.66 -6.59
C VAL A 72 -4.35 -10.76 -7.97
N GLN A 73 -4.85 -9.64 -8.49
CA GLN A 73 -5.21 -9.47 -9.88
C GLN A 73 -5.10 -7.99 -10.31
N PRO A 74 -4.78 -7.69 -11.57
CA PRO A 74 -4.75 -6.32 -12.06
C PRO A 74 -6.17 -5.75 -12.21
N SER A 75 -6.30 -4.41 -12.15
CA SER A 75 -7.53 -3.74 -12.55
C SER A 75 -7.77 -3.89 -14.06
N THR A 76 -9.05 -3.89 -14.45
CA THR A 76 -9.41 -3.67 -15.85
C THR A 76 -9.35 -2.18 -16.19
N PRO A 77 -9.27 -1.81 -17.49
CA PRO A 77 -9.31 -0.41 -17.90
C PRO A 77 -10.54 0.34 -17.37
N GLU A 78 -11.70 -0.33 -17.33
CA GLU A 78 -12.97 0.24 -16.86
C GLU A 78 -12.91 0.52 -15.35
N LEU A 79 -12.44 -0.43 -14.54
CA LEU A 79 -12.27 -0.25 -13.10
C LEU A 79 -11.22 0.80 -12.80
N GLN A 80 -10.13 0.83 -13.57
CA GLN A 80 -9.11 1.86 -13.44
C GLN A 80 -9.70 3.25 -13.72
N GLN A 81 -10.51 3.40 -14.75
CA GLN A 81 -11.17 4.66 -15.08
C GLN A 81 -12.11 5.15 -13.97
N LEU A 82 -12.84 4.24 -13.31
CA LEU A 82 -13.72 4.57 -12.17
C LEU A 82 -12.93 4.97 -10.92
N LEU A 83 -11.80 4.31 -10.65
CA LEU A 83 -11.01 4.55 -9.43
C LEU A 83 -10.07 5.74 -9.55
N THR A 84 -9.57 6.07 -10.74
CA THR A 84 -8.59 7.14 -10.94
C THR A 84 -9.02 8.48 -10.35
N PRO A 85 -10.24 9.02 -10.59
CA PRO A 85 -10.63 10.30 -10.01
C PRO A 85 -10.69 10.27 -8.48
N ILE A 86 -11.05 9.14 -7.88
CA ILE A 86 -11.10 8.95 -6.42
C ILE A 86 -9.69 8.95 -5.83
N ILE A 87 -8.75 8.26 -6.49
CA ILE A 87 -7.33 8.21 -6.10
C ILE A 87 -6.71 9.62 -6.19
N ILE A 88 -7.00 10.36 -7.26
CA ILE A 88 -6.55 11.76 -7.42
C ILE A 88 -7.11 12.63 -6.30
N GLN A 89 -8.40 12.50 -5.97
CA GLN A 89 -9.02 13.24 -4.88
C GLN A 89 -8.37 12.91 -3.53
N ALA A 90 -8.12 11.64 -3.23
CA ALA A 90 -7.43 11.22 -2.01
C ALA A 90 -6.00 11.79 -1.94
N GLY A 91 -5.24 11.72 -3.05
CA GLY A 91 -3.91 12.31 -3.13
C GLY A 91 -3.91 13.83 -2.94
N ALA A 92 -4.91 14.53 -3.48
CA ALA A 92 -5.07 15.97 -3.26
C ALA A 92 -5.39 16.29 -1.79
N ALA A 93 -6.23 15.49 -1.13
CA ALA A 93 -6.50 15.61 0.30
C ALA A 93 -5.23 15.39 1.14
N TYR A 94 -4.44 14.38 0.81
CA TYR A 94 -3.13 14.15 1.42
C TYR A 94 -2.21 15.36 1.29
N ASN A 95 -2.05 15.91 0.08
CA ASN A 95 -1.23 17.09 -0.16
C ASN A 95 -1.73 18.33 0.60
N SER A 96 -3.05 18.49 0.72
CA SER A 96 -3.63 19.64 1.42
C SER A 96 -3.38 19.62 2.92
N LYS A 97 -3.18 18.44 3.50
CA LYS A 97 -2.85 18.25 4.93
C LYS A 97 -1.49 18.83 5.29
N TYR A 98 -0.54 18.81 4.34
CA TYR A 98 0.83 19.24 4.58
C TYR A 98 1.13 20.54 3.86
N THR A 99 1.29 21.64 4.63
CA THR A 99 1.48 23.00 4.08
C THR A 99 2.73 23.15 3.23
N TRP A 100 3.80 22.39 3.55
CA TRP A 100 5.05 22.40 2.77
C TRP A 100 4.93 21.75 1.40
N LEU A 101 3.88 20.95 1.15
CA LEU A 101 3.60 20.36 -0.16
C LEU A 101 2.82 21.31 -1.08
N LYS A 102 2.43 22.50 -0.59
CA LYS A 102 1.64 23.48 -1.36
C LYS A 102 2.48 24.42 -2.25
N SER A 103 3.80 24.34 -2.20
CA SER A 103 4.63 25.14 -3.09
C SER A 103 4.54 24.65 -4.54
N GLU A 104 4.64 25.55 -5.50
CA GLU A 104 4.64 25.18 -6.94
C GLU A 104 5.68 24.11 -7.27
N ARG A 105 6.80 24.06 -6.53
CA ARG A 105 7.87 23.08 -6.71
C ARG A 105 7.51 21.69 -6.16
N THR A 106 6.56 21.59 -5.23
CA THR A 106 6.15 20.34 -4.59
C THR A 106 4.83 19.81 -5.11
N GLN A 107 4.02 20.62 -5.83
CA GLN A 107 2.76 20.19 -6.44
C GLN A 107 2.94 19.13 -7.54
N GLN A 108 4.15 18.97 -8.05
CA GLN A 108 4.47 18.01 -9.11
C GLN A 108 4.98 16.65 -8.60
N ILE A 109 4.92 16.39 -7.29
CA ILE A 109 5.45 15.15 -6.70
C ILE A 109 4.63 13.92 -7.12
N MET A 110 3.34 14.09 -7.42
CA MET A 110 2.46 13.01 -7.83
C MET A 110 1.92 13.27 -9.24
N ASN A 111 2.71 12.91 -10.24
CA ASN A 111 2.36 13.15 -11.64
C ASN A 111 1.71 11.94 -12.30
N LYS A 112 1.93 10.75 -11.74
CA LYS A 112 1.48 9.48 -12.29
C LYS A 112 1.06 8.54 -11.17
N PHE A 113 0.19 7.60 -11.53
CA PHE A 113 -0.26 6.51 -10.67
C PHE A 113 -0.07 5.19 -11.41
N THR A 114 0.28 4.13 -10.69
CA THR A 114 0.24 2.78 -11.24
C THR A 114 -1.22 2.37 -11.52
N GLY A 115 -1.40 1.36 -12.35
CA GLY A 115 -2.67 0.63 -12.36
C GLY A 115 -2.95 0.04 -10.97
N VAL A 116 -4.22 0.03 -10.56
CA VAL A 116 -4.61 -0.61 -9.30
C VAL A 116 -4.41 -2.10 -9.41
N ARG A 117 -3.68 -2.68 -8.46
CA ARG A 117 -3.61 -4.12 -8.24
C ARG A 117 -4.60 -4.47 -7.13
N PHE A 118 -5.59 -5.30 -7.43
CA PHE A 118 -6.50 -5.83 -6.43
C PHE A 118 -5.83 -6.93 -5.63
N ASN A 119 -6.10 -6.93 -4.33
CA ASN A 119 -5.61 -7.88 -3.35
C ASN A 119 -6.81 -8.55 -2.66
N ARG A 120 -6.77 -9.87 -2.49
CA ARG A 120 -7.72 -10.64 -1.73
C ARG A 120 -6.99 -11.43 -0.66
N TYR A 121 -7.48 -11.32 0.58
CA TYR A 121 -7.00 -12.09 1.72
C TYR A 121 -8.09 -13.07 2.12
N GLN A 122 -7.83 -14.36 1.97
CA GLN A 122 -8.67 -15.45 2.47
C GLN A 122 -8.21 -15.85 3.88
N PRO A 123 -9.05 -16.52 4.71
CA PRO A 123 -8.65 -17.01 6.04
C PRO A 123 -7.31 -17.76 5.99
N GLY A 124 -6.39 -17.38 6.87
CA GLY A 124 -5.03 -17.89 6.95
C GLY A 124 -4.02 -17.18 6.04
N GLN A 125 -4.45 -16.23 5.20
CA GLN A 125 -3.53 -15.45 4.37
C GLN A 125 -3.03 -14.18 5.07
N ILE A 126 -1.82 -13.78 4.74
CA ILE A 126 -1.10 -12.62 5.29
C ILE A 126 -0.47 -11.79 4.17
N MET A 127 0.06 -10.62 4.53
CA MET A 127 1.12 -9.94 3.79
C MET A 127 2.28 -9.72 4.75
N ARG A 128 3.43 -10.32 4.47
CA ARG A 128 4.63 -10.16 5.30
C ARG A 128 5.02 -8.69 5.39
N GLN A 129 5.68 -8.34 6.49
CA GLN A 129 6.25 -7.02 6.63
C GLN A 129 7.28 -6.75 5.53
N HIS A 130 7.11 -5.63 4.85
CA HIS A 130 7.97 -5.18 3.76
C HIS A 130 7.97 -3.65 3.68
N ILE A 131 8.80 -3.13 2.82
CA ILE A 131 8.78 -1.74 2.38
C ILE A 131 8.38 -1.69 0.91
N ASP A 132 7.71 -0.64 0.49
CA ASP A 132 7.37 -0.41 -0.91
C ASP A 132 8.64 0.00 -1.69
N HIS A 133 9.45 -0.99 -2.02
CA HIS A 133 10.66 -0.82 -2.79
C HIS A 133 10.46 -1.41 -4.19
N ILE A 134 10.32 -0.55 -5.18
CA ILE A 134 10.06 -0.99 -6.55
C ILE A 134 11.38 -1.09 -7.30
N HIS A 135 11.79 -2.32 -7.59
CA HIS A 135 13.00 -2.59 -8.39
C HIS A 135 12.90 -2.08 -9.81
N SER A 136 11.70 -2.00 -10.38
CA SER A 136 11.42 -1.54 -11.74
C SER A 136 11.78 -0.07 -12.04
N ILE A 137 12.19 0.68 -11.03
CA ILE A 137 12.69 2.06 -11.18
C ILE A 137 13.83 2.15 -12.20
N PHE A 138 14.67 1.14 -12.25
CA PHE A 138 15.90 1.14 -13.03
C PHE A 138 15.83 0.31 -14.30
N ASP A 139 14.89 -0.61 -14.40
CA ASP A 139 14.87 -1.62 -15.48
C ASP A 139 13.78 -1.39 -16.52
N GLY A 140 12.91 -0.37 -16.33
CA GLY A 140 11.81 -0.59 -17.07
C GLY A 140 11.00 0.43 -17.78
N LYS A 141 9.83 -0.02 -18.05
CA LYS A 141 8.77 0.68 -18.76
C LYS A 141 8.23 1.87 -17.97
N GLU A 142 8.27 1.76 -16.65
CA GLU A 142 7.83 2.77 -15.70
C GLU A 142 9.06 3.37 -15.01
N LYS A 143 9.39 4.61 -15.33
CA LYS A 143 10.52 5.32 -14.72
C LYS A 143 10.02 6.26 -13.64
N GLY A 144 10.46 6.06 -12.42
CA GLY A 144 10.15 6.92 -11.29
C GLY A 144 10.26 6.18 -9.96
N ILE A 145 10.43 6.95 -8.90
CA ILE A 145 10.43 6.44 -7.53
C ILE A 145 9.06 6.71 -6.94
N PRO A 146 8.35 5.69 -6.43
CA PRO A 146 7.09 5.95 -5.73
C PRO A 146 7.33 6.90 -4.57
N VAL A 147 6.48 7.89 -4.45
CA VAL A 147 6.53 8.86 -3.36
C VAL A 147 5.40 8.66 -2.36
N LEU A 148 4.29 8.08 -2.81
CA LEU A 148 3.13 7.82 -1.98
C LEU A 148 2.50 6.48 -2.31
N SER A 149 2.21 5.69 -1.28
CA SER A 149 1.49 4.42 -1.35
C SER A 149 0.04 4.63 -0.97
N PHE A 150 -0.86 3.91 -1.64
CA PHE A 150 -2.30 3.92 -1.39
C PHE A 150 -2.82 2.51 -1.20
N ILE A 151 -3.61 2.29 -0.15
CA ILE A 151 -4.49 1.12 -0.04
C ILE A 151 -5.93 1.59 -0.02
N LEU A 152 -6.71 1.05 -0.96
CA LEU A 152 -8.15 1.21 -1.07
C LEU A 152 -8.82 0.00 -0.41
N ASN A 153 -9.75 0.19 0.52
CA ASN A 153 -10.43 -0.91 1.20
C ASN A 153 -11.88 -1.03 0.71
N PHE A 154 -12.26 -2.22 0.19
CA PHE A 154 -13.55 -2.37 -0.49
C PHE A 154 -14.63 -3.06 0.35
N ASN A 155 -14.27 -3.68 1.48
CA ASN A 155 -15.24 -4.30 2.40
C ASN A 155 -14.74 -4.23 3.84
N ASP A 156 -15.61 -4.55 4.78
CA ASP A 156 -15.32 -4.57 6.22
C ASP A 156 -15.99 -5.74 6.98
N ASP A 157 -16.52 -6.70 6.22
CA ASP A 157 -17.17 -7.92 6.71
C ASP A 157 -16.16 -9.08 6.88
N TYR A 158 -15.02 -8.79 7.51
CA TYR A 158 -13.96 -9.75 7.80
C TYR A 158 -13.33 -9.50 9.18
N GLU A 159 -12.62 -10.48 9.71
CA GLU A 159 -11.81 -10.39 10.92
C GLU A 159 -10.34 -10.65 10.63
N GLY A 160 -9.46 -9.99 11.35
CA GLY A 160 -8.03 -9.98 11.07
C GLY A 160 -7.71 -9.19 9.82
N ALA A 161 -6.67 -9.57 9.11
CA ALA A 161 -6.18 -8.89 7.90
C ALA A 161 -6.01 -7.37 8.09
N ASP A 162 -5.63 -6.92 9.28
CA ASP A 162 -5.41 -5.52 9.59
C ASP A 162 -4.07 -5.05 9.02
N LEU A 163 -4.06 -3.86 8.42
CA LEU A 163 -2.81 -3.22 8.00
C LEU A 163 -2.04 -2.79 9.24
N PHE A 164 -0.77 -3.15 9.33
CA PHE A 164 0.11 -2.72 10.41
C PHE A 164 1.38 -2.05 9.87
N PHE A 165 1.93 -1.14 10.67
CA PHE A 165 3.20 -0.50 10.42
C PHE A 165 4.15 -0.76 11.59
N TRP A 166 5.44 -0.82 11.30
CA TRP A 166 6.51 -1.11 12.27
C TRP A 166 6.22 -2.41 13.02
N ASP A 167 6.27 -2.38 14.35
CA ASP A 167 6.10 -3.60 15.12
C ASP A 167 4.65 -3.89 15.53
N ASN A 168 3.80 -2.85 15.74
CA ASN A 168 2.45 -3.07 16.27
C ASN A 168 1.44 -1.94 16.02
N THR A 169 1.71 -0.99 15.14
CA THR A 169 0.73 0.06 14.87
C THR A 169 -0.27 -0.40 13.81
N THR A 170 -1.44 -0.84 14.22
CA THR A 170 -2.48 -1.34 13.32
C THR A 170 -3.50 -0.28 12.93
N PHE A 171 -3.97 -0.37 11.69
CA PHE A 171 -5.03 0.46 11.14
C PHE A 171 -6.19 -0.43 10.72
N LYS A 172 -7.33 -0.24 11.37
CA LYS A 172 -8.59 -0.85 10.93
C LYS A 172 -9.25 0.07 9.91
N LEU A 173 -9.44 -0.47 8.71
CA LEU A 173 -10.07 0.24 7.59
C LEU A 173 -11.51 -0.23 7.43
N GLY A 174 -12.41 0.72 7.26
CA GLY A 174 -13.79 0.47 6.88
C GLY A 174 -13.97 0.37 5.37
N LYS A 175 -15.14 -0.06 4.94
CA LYS A 175 -15.52 -0.08 3.52
C LYS A 175 -15.49 1.32 2.93
N GLY A 176 -14.78 1.48 1.82
CA GLY A 176 -14.62 2.74 1.12
C GLY A 176 -13.49 3.65 1.62
N ASP A 177 -12.71 3.21 2.62
CA ASP A 177 -11.56 3.96 3.10
C ASP A 177 -10.37 3.88 2.15
N ILE A 178 -9.59 4.94 2.11
CA ILE A 178 -8.25 4.96 1.48
C ILE A 178 -7.23 5.40 2.53
N ILE A 179 -6.22 4.58 2.75
CA ILE A 179 -5.05 4.93 3.56
C ILE A 179 -3.85 5.23 2.67
N MET A 180 -3.08 6.24 3.05
CA MET A 180 -1.93 6.74 2.31
C MET A 180 -0.75 7.00 3.22
N TRP A 181 0.48 6.71 2.72
CA TRP A 181 1.73 6.96 3.44
C TRP A 181 2.90 7.14 2.47
N PRO A 182 4.01 7.80 2.88
CA PRO A 182 5.21 7.92 2.05
C PRO A 182 5.80 6.54 1.69
N SER A 183 6.06 6.30 0.42
CA SER A 183 6.62 5.04 -0.10
C SER A 183 8.12 4.98 0.10
N ASN A 184 8.59 4.83 1.35
CA ASN A 184 10.02 4.75 1.62
C ASN A 184 10.33 3.77 2.77
N PHE A 185 11.62 3.52 3.01
CA PHE A 185 12.10 2.54 3.99
C PHE A 185 11.74 2.84 5.45
N LEU A 186 11.26 4.04 5.76
CA LEU A 186 10.79 4.42 7.11
C LEU A 186 9.40 3.86 7.44
N TYR A 187 8.70 3.29 6.45
CA TYR A 187 7.33 2.76 6.61
C TYR A 187 7.27 1.27 6.30
N PRO A 188 7.98 0.40 7.05
CA PRO A 188 7.78 -1.04 6.96
C PRO A 188 6.35 -1.36 7.40
N HIS A 189 5.64 -2.14 6.58
CA HIS A 189 4.24 -2.46 6.80
C HIS A 189 3.91 -3.87 6.31
N GLY A 190 2.79 -4.36 6.74
CA GLY A 190 2.27 -5.67 6.35
C GLY A 190 0.79 -5.78 6.69
N VAL A 191 0.23 -6.96 6.48
CA VAL A 191 -1.15 -7.26 6.82
C VAL A 191 -1.17 -8.51 7.70
N THR A 192 -1.83 -8.42 8.85
CA THR A 192 -1.99 -9.55 9.78
C THR A 192 -2.77 -10.68 9.15
N GLU A 193 -2.75 -11.84 9.76
CA GLU A 193 -3.52 -13.00 9.29
C GLU A 193 -5.02 -12.67 9.22
N ALA A 194 -5.64 -13.01 8.08
CA ALA A 194 -7.08 -13.00 7.94
C ALA A 194 -7.66 -14.17 8.76
N ILE A 195 -8.56 -13.87 9.70
CA ILE A 195 -9.13 -14.86 10.62
C ILE A 195 -10.43 -15.45 10.04
N SER A 196 -11.34 -14.58 9.64
CA SER A 196 -12.61 -14.96 9.05
C SER A 196 -13.09 -13.96 8.01
N GLY A 197 -13.96 -14.39 7.10
CA GLY A 197 -14.35 -13.60 5.94
C GLY A 197 -13.23 -13.48 4.91
N LYS A 198 -13.43 -12.64 3.90
CA LYS A 198 -12.41 -12.30 2.90
C LYS A 198 -12.22 -10.79 2.88
N ARG A 199 -11.00 -10.30 2.95
CA ARG A 199 -10.72 -8.88 2.76
C ARG A 199 -10.40 -8.61 1.29
N TYR A 200 -11.02 -7.58 0.72
CA TYR A 200 -10.75 -7.06 -0.61
C TYR A 200 -10.18 -5.65 -0.52
N SER A 201 -9.04 -5.45 -1.13
CA SER A 201 -8.39 -4.14 -1.18
C SER A 201 -7.75 -3.90 -2.54
N GLY A 202 -7.34 -2.67 -2.80
CA GLY A 202 -6.54 -2.30 -3.96
C GLY A 202 -5.29 -1.57 -3.52
N VAL A 203 -4.19 -1.74 -4.24
CA VAL A 203 -2.96 -0.99 -4.02
C VAL A 203 -2.56 -0.25 -5.28
N THR A 204 -2.11 0.99 -5.12
CA THR A 204 -1.52 1.79 -6.18
C THR A 204 -0.45 2.71 -5.58
N TRP A 205 0.45 3.16 -6.41
CA TRP A 205 1.52 4.08 -6.03
C TRP A 205 1.51 5.31 -6.92
N ALA A 206 1.85 6.46 -6.33
CA ALA A 206 2.10 7.70 -7.06
C ALA A 206 3.60 8.01 -7.12
N TRP A 207 4.05 8.64 -8.22
CA TRP A 207 5.40 9.19 -8.40
C TRP A 207 5.41 10.43 -9.28
#